data_b101116535924bf335ee9fe5912ae929
#
_entry.id   b101116535924bf335ee9fe5912ae929
#
_cell.length_a   1.000
_cell.length_b   1.000
_cell.length_c   1.000
_cell.angle_alpha   90.00
_cell.angle_beta   90.00
_cell.angle_gamma   90.00
#
_symmetry.space_group_name_H-M   'P 1'
#
loop_
_entity.id
_entity.type
_entity.pdbx_description
1 polymer ?
#
loop_
_entity_poly.entity_id
_entity_poly.type
_entity_poly.pdbx_seq_one_letter_code
_entity_poly.pdbx_strand_id
1 'polypeptide(L)'
;GRAWLLLVWFVGPAADLLNLREAEIGPGTPPGWLVRPVRGQSVPEIEVRDDGVMRALRISGQRRAAWFVHELKQQPPSKGSVLHWSWRVLQSPATADLRTKTLDDSPIRIFVVFGNPAALFGGSGRIIFYSFGNREPEGYSGPSHVGGQRVHIVRVDGAAERSDWREHRVEPAADYQRIWGRTPPPITAIGAMQDTDQTGVYAVAELRRLVLEAPMPAARGRNRAADDDVPFP
;
A
#
# COMPACT_ATOMS: atom_id res chain seq x y z
N GLY A 1 -3.59 11.34 44.23
CA GLY A 1 -4.14 11.73 42.94
C GLY A 1 -3.22 11.24 41.84
N ARG A 2 -3.62 10.20 41.06
CA ARG A 2 -2.89 9.75 39.86
C ARG A 2 -3.37 10.62 38.71
N ALA A 3 -2.49 11.49 38.22
CA ALA A 3 -2.75 12.23 36.99
C ALA A 3 -2.65 11.27 35.80
N TRP A 4 -3.74 11.04 35.12
CA TRP A 4 -3.78 10.36 33.84
C TRP A 4 -3.31 11.35 32.77
N LEU A 5 -2.09 11.19 32.25
CA LEU A 5 -1.64 11.89 31.06
C LEU A 5 -2.41 11.29 29.86
N LEU A 6 -3.43 12.02 29.40
CA LEU A 6 -4.03 11.79 28.09
C LEU A 6 -2.97 12.11 27.02
N LEU A 7 -2.36 11.09 26.45
CA LEU A 7 -1.54 11.24 25.24
C LEU A 7 -2.47 11.59 24.09
N VAL A 8 -2.61 12.86 23.80
CA VAL A 8 -3.31 13.32 22.59
C VAL A 8 -2.36 13.07 21.41
N TRP A 9 -2.63 12.04 20.64
CA TRP A 9 -1.96 11.80 19.37
C TRP A 9 -2.47 12.83 18.37
N PHE A 10 -1.63 13.79 18.02
CA PHE A 10 -1.88 14.62 16.85
C PHE A 10 -1.68 13.75 15.60
N VAL A 11 -2.77 13.28 15.03
CA VAL A 11 -2.76 12.64 13.72
C VAL A 11 -2.50 13.74 12.70
N GLY A 12 -1.46 13.60 11.90
CA GLY A 12 -1.19 14.52 10.78
C GLY A 12 -2.30 14.43 9.73
N PRO A 13 -2.32 15.34 8.76
CA PRO A 13 -3.35 15.34 7.73
C PRO A 13 -3.33 14.00 6.97
N ALA A 14 -4.51 13.41 6.83
CA ALA A 14 -4.71 12.21 6.02
C ALA A 14 -4.49 12.56 4.54
N ALA A 15 -3.58 11.86 3.86
CA ALA A 15 -3.31 12.05 2.44
C ALA A 15 -4.04 10.98 1.63
N ASP A 16 -5.00 11.39 0.80
CA ASP A 16 -5.61 10.52 -0.21
C ASP A 16 -4.65 10.38 -1.41
N LEU A 17 -4.02 9.23 -1.52
CA LEU A 17 -3.00 8.97 -2.52
C LEU A 17 -3.57 8.75 -3.93
N LEU A 18 -4.86 8.38 -4.06
CA LEU A 18 -5.51 8.21 -5.36
C LEU A 18 -5.90 9.54 -6.00
N ASN A 19 -6.32 10.50 -5.19
CA ASN A 19 -6.78 11.82 -5.66
C ASN A 19 -7.73 11.73 -6.88
N LEU A 20 -8.71 10.83 -6.82
CA LEU A 20 -9.60 10.53 -7.96
C LEU A 20 -10.46 11.73 -8.40
N ARG A 21 -10.61 12.73 -7.54
CA ARG A 21 -11.36 13.96 -7.90
C ARG A 21 -10.65 14.76 -8.98
N GLU A 22 -9.31 14.77 -8.95
CA GLU A 22 -8.45 15.49 -9.91
C GLU A 22 -8.06 14.61 -11.11
N ALA A 23 -8.39 13.32 -11.08
CA ALA A 23 -8.05 12.39 -12.14
C ALA A 23 -9.00 12.56 -13.34
N GLU A 24 -8.45 12.45 -14.55
CA GLU A 24 -9.25 12.34 -15.76
C GLU A 24 -9.99 11.02 -15.81
N ILE A 25 -11.26 11.05 -16.21
CA ILE A 25 -12.05 9.83 -16.43
C ILE A 25 -11.59 9.17 -17.72
N GLY A 26 -11.36 7.86 -17.70
CA GLY A 26 -10.91 7.08 -18.83
C GLY A 26 -9.59 6.34 -18.58
N PRO A 27 -8.93 5.84 -19.64
CA PRO A 27 -7.69 5.08 -19.54
C PRO A 27 -6.57 5.90 -18.94
N GLY A 28 -5.82 5.30 -18.03
CA GLY A 28 -4.64 5.90 -17.38
C GLY A 28 -4.67 5.83 -15.87
N THR A 29 -3.59 6.29 -15.27
CA THR A 29 -3.41 6.35 -13.82
C THR A 29 -3.83 7.70 -13.25
N PRO A 30 -4.19 7.76 -11.96
CA PRO A 30 -4.38 9.03 -11.28
C PRO A 30 -3.11 9.90 -11.29
N PRO A 31 -3.22 11.23 -11.09
CA PRO A 31 -2.07 12.11 -11.04
C PRO A 31 -1.00 11.67 -10.04
N GLY A 32 0.26 11.71 -10.45
CA GLY A 32 1.40 11.35 -9.61
C GLY A 32 1.68 9.85 -9.47
N TRP A 33 0.92 9.00 -10.14
CA TRP A 33 1.15 7.56 -10.19
C TRP A 33 2.01 7.17 -11.38
N LEU A 34 2.88 6.19 -11.18
CA LEU A 34 3.76 5.61 -12.18
C LEU A 34 3.38 4.16 -12.43
N VAL A 35 3.49 3.73 -13.69
CA VAL A 35 3.30 2.33 -14.08
C VAL A 35 4.67 1.67 -14.22
N ARG A 36 4.84 0.52 -13.56
CA ARG A 36 6.06 -0.29 -13.63
C ARG A 36 5.66 -1.71 -14.03
N PRO A 37 5.89 -2.11 -15.29
CA PRO A 37 5.62 -3.47 -15.73
C PRO A 37 6.45 -4.48 -14.93
N VAL A 38 5.89 -5.63 -14.61
CA VAL A 38 6.69 -6.78 -14.18
C VAL A 38 7.50 -7.26 -15.39
N ARG A 39 8.77 -7.59 -15.17
CA ARG A 39 9.69 -7.96 -16.24
C ARG A 39 9.12 -9.10 -17.10
N GLY A 40 8.99 -8.84 -18.40
CA GLY A 40 8.48 -9.80 -19.35
C GLY A 40 6.95 -9.89 -19.43
N GLN A 41 6.23 -9.06 -18.67
CA GLN A 41 4.77 -9.06 -18.64
C GLN A 41 4.19 -7.81 -19.29
N SER A 42 3.00 -7.95 -19.87
CA SER A 42 2.19 -6.83 -20.32
C SER A 42 1.49 -6.15 -19.15
N VAL A 43 1.26 -4.86 -19.27
CA VAL A 43 0.55 -4.07 -18.25
C VAL A 43 -0.94 -4.38 -18.29
N PRO A 44 -1.60 -4.60 -17.15
CA PRO A 44 -3.05 -4.60 -17.04
C PRO A 44 -3.67 -3.30 -17.54
N GLU A 45 -4.89 -3.36 -18.03
CA GLU A 45 -5.67 -2.16 -18.30
C GLU A 45 -5.98 -1.44 -17.00
N ILE A 46 -5.79 -0.12 -17.00
CA ILE A 46 -6.08 0.73 -15.87
C ILE A 46 -6.86 1.95 -16.34
N GLU A 47 -7.94 2.24 -15.64
CA GLU A 47 -8.81 3.37 -15.97
C GLU A 47 -9.45 3.97 -14.74
N VAL A 48 -9.69 5.27 -14.78
CA VAL A 48 -10.54 5.96 -13.81
C VAL A 48 -11.97 5.93 -14.30
N ARG A 49 -12.85 5.34 -13.52
CA ARG A 49 -14.28 5.23 -13.81
C ARG A 49 -15.10 6.12 -12.89
N ASP A 50 -16.23 6.58 -13.42
CA ASP A 50 -17.25 7.29 -12.67
C ASP A 50 -18.59 6.58 -12.90
N ASP A 51 -19.24 6.12 -11.85
CA ASP A 51 -20.54 5.48 -11.91
C ASP A 51 -21.71 6.43 -11.61
N GLY A 52 -21.42 7.73 -11.54
CA GLY A 52 -22.36 8.78 -11.18
C GLY A 52 -22.54 8.99 -9.67
N VAL A 53 -22.01 8.11 -8.85
CA VAL A 53 -22.01 8.19 -7.39
C VAL A 53 -20.59 8.49 -6.89
N MET A 54 -19.60 7.76 -7.42
CA MET A 54 -18.21 7.92 -7.04
C MET A 54 -17.25 7.46 -8.13
N ARG A 55 -16.03 7.97 -8.05
CA ARG A 55 -14.94 7.52 -8.90
C ARG A 55 -14.18 6.36 -8.28
N ALA A 56 -13.72 5.47 -9.14
CA ALA A 56 -12.88 4.34 -8.78
C ALA A 56 -11.78 4.13 -9.82
N LEU A 57 -10.63 3.64 -9.38
CA LEU A 57 -9.57 3.15 -10.24
C LEU A 57 -9.84 1.67 -10.52
N ARG A 58 -10.15 1.32 -11.77
CA ARG A 58 -10.33 -0.07 -12.22
C ARG A 58 -9.03 -0.59 -12.81
N ILE A 59 -8.67 -1.80 -12.42
CA ILE A 59 -7.54 -2.56 -12.94
C ILE A 59 -8.08 -3.89 -13.46
N SER A 60 -7.76 -4.24 -14.71
CA SER A 60 -8.22 -5.49 -15.32
C SER A 60 -7.17 -6.08 -16.26
N GLY A 61 -7.03 -7.40 -16.23
CA GLY A 61 -6.04 -8.06 -17.05
C GLY A 61 -6.14 -9.58 -17.03
N GLN A 62 -5.58 -10.17 -18.09
CA GLN A 62 -5.35 -11.59 -18.23
C GLN A 62 -3.94 -11.80 -18.72
N ARG A 63 -3.17 -12.67 -18.06
CA ARG A 63 -1.72 -12.89 -18.36
C ARG A 63 -0.93 -11.59 -18.31
N ARG A 64 -1.20 -10.77 -17.32
CA ARG A 64 -0.60 -9.44 -17.15
C ARG A 64 -0.19 -9.21 -15.72
N ALA A 65 0.85 -8.40 -15.52
CA ALA A 65 1.29 -8.00 -14.20
C ALA A 65 1.99 -6.64 -14.24
N ALA A 66 1.61 -5.74 -13.36
CA ALA A 66 2.29 -4.45 -13.19
C ALA A 66 2.07 -3.88 -11.79
N TRP A 67 3.02 -3.03 -11.41
CA TRP A 67 2.99 -2.17 -10.24
C TRP A 67 2.46 -0.81 -10.65
N PHE A 68 1.52 -0.28 -9.90
CA PHE A 68 1.04 1.08 -9.98
C PHE A 68 1.51 1.80 -8.73
N VAL A 69 2.48 2.69 -8.87
CA VAL A 69 3.32 3.19 -7.77
C VAL A 69 3.05 4.66 -7.52
N HIS A 70 2.80 5.01 -6.28
CA HIS A 70 2.82 6.38 -5.78
C HIS A 70 4.03 6.57 -4.86
N GLU A 71 5.03 7.30 -5.34
CA GLU A 71 6.22 7.63 -4.55
C GLU A 71 5.90 8.76 -3.56
N LEU A 72 6.30 8.59 -2.32
CA LEU A 72 6.07 9.60 -1.28
C LEU A 72 7.21 10.62 -1.30
N LYS A 73 6.91 11.85 -1.70
CA LYS A 73 7.87 12.96 -1.74
C LYS A 73 8.41 13.30 -0.35
N GLN A 74 7.54 13.26 0.66
CA GLN A 74 7.90 13.36 2.06
C GLN A 74 7.73 11.97 2.66
N GLN A 75 8.83 11.38 3.09
CA GLN A 75 8.85 10.04 3.66
C GLN A 75 8.42 10.11 5.14
N PRO A 76 7.16 9.81 5.46
CA PRO A 76 6.70 9.88 6.83
C PRO A 76 7.37 8.80 7.68
N PRO A 77 7.54 9.04 8.98
CA PRO A 77 7.93 7.98 9.88
C PRO A 77 6.90 6.85 9.79
N SER A 78 7.37 5.62 9.66
CA SER A 78 6.48 4.46 9.56
C SER A 78 5.73 4.18 10.85
N LYS A 79 6.38 4.40 12.00
CA LYS A 79 5.78 4.20 13.32
C LYS A 79 4.59 5.14 13.53
N GLY A 80 3.43 4.56 13.83
CA GLY A 80 2.18 5.28 14.03
C GLY A 80 1.45 5.64 12.74
N SER A 81 2.00 5.29 11.57
CA SER A 81 1.29 5.43 10.31
C SER A 81 0.22 4.35 10.17
N VAL A 82 -0.93 4.76 9.66
CA VAL A 82 -2.08 3.89 9.39
C VAL A 82 -2.45 4.02 7.93
N LEU A 83 -2.64 2.89 7.27
CA LEU A 83 -3.06 2.84 5.87
C LEU A 83 -4.50 2.32 5.79
N HIS A 84 -5.35 3.08 5.12
CA HIS A 84 -6.74 2.73 4.84
C HIS A 84 -6.98 2.64 3.36
N TRP A 85 -7.77 1.67 2.91
CA TRP A 85 -8.25 1.62 1.54
C TRP A 85 -9.61 0.97 1.43
N SER A 86 -10.27 1.21 0.31
CA SER A 86 -11.52 0.57 -0.06
C SER A 86 -11.39 -0.02 -1.45
N TRP A 87 -11.62 -1.31 -1.56
CA TRP A 87 -11.64 -2.02 -2.84
C TRP A 87 -12.85 -2.93 -3.00
N ARG A 88 -13.09 -3.32 -4.24
CA ARG A 88 -13.95 -4.47 -4.58
C ARG A 88 -13.31 -5.29 -5.68
N VAL A 89 -13.54 -6.58 -5.65
CA VAL A 89 -13.09 -7.53 -6.66
C VAL A 89 -14.29 -8.06 -7.40
N LEU A 90 -14.36 -7.77 -8.70
CA LEU A 90 -15.46 -8.16 -9.57
C LEU A 90 -15.21 -9.51 -10.20
N GLN A 91 -13.94 -9.85 -10.46
CA GLN A 91 -13.50 -11.15 -10.96
C GLN A 91 -12.13 -11.50 -10.42
N SER A 92 -11.98 -12.71 -9.91
CA SER A 92 -10.73 -13.21 -9.31
C SER A 92 -10.36 -14.57 -9.88
N PRO A 93 -9.06 -14.89 -10.03
CA PRO A 93 -8.60 -16.21 -10.42
C PRO A 93 -8.82 -17.22 -9.29
N ALA A 94 -9.98 -17.89 -9.27
CA ALA A 94 -10.38 -18.79 -8.18
C ALA A 94 -9.39 -19.95 -7.92
N THR A 95 -8.52 -20.26 -8.87
CA THR A 95 -7.46 -21.28 -8.73
C THR A 95 -6.18 -20.74 -8.12
N ALA A 96 -6.05 -19.43 -7.96
CA ALA A 96 -4.86 -18.80 -7.40
C ALA A 96 -4.64 -19.19 -5.93
N ASP A 97 -3.38 -19.33 -5.56
CA ASP A 97 -2.95 -19.69 -4.22
C ASP A 97 -1.60 -19.02 -3.93
N LEU A 98 -1.59 -18.05 -3.04
CA LEU A 98 -0.40 -17.26 -2.68
C LEU A 98 0.74 -18.12 -2.04
N ARG A 99 0.45 -19.36 -1.65
CA ARG A 99 1.43 -20.30 -1.11
C ARG A 99 2.24 -21.00 -2.21
N THR A 100 1.79 -20.94 -3.46
CA THR A 100 2.33 -21.73 -4.57
C THR A 100 2.84 -20.83 -5.67
N LYS A 101 4.14 -20.91 -5.99
CA LYS A 101 4.80 -20.04 -6.98
C LYS A 101 4.09 -19.97 -8.33
N THR A 102 3.57 -21.10 -8.83
CA THR A 102 2.89 -21.19 -10.13
C THR A 102 1.41 -20.77 -10.08
N LEU A 103 0.91 -20.40 -8.91
CA LEU A 103 -0.46 -19.95 -8.67
C LEU A 103 -0.53 -18.62 -7.91
N ASP A 104 0.61 -17.92 -7.78
CA ASP A 104 0.75 -16.68 -6.99
C ASP A 104 0.17 -15.48 -7.75
N ASP A 105 -1.12 -15.56 -8.06
CA ASP A 105 -1.88 -14.47 -8.68
C ASP A 105 -2.80 -13.80 -7.66
N SER A 106 -3.06 -12.53 -7.88
CA SER A 106 -4.02 -11.75 -7.10
C SER A 106 -4.68 -10.68 -7.96
N PRO A 107 -6.01 -10.51 -7.88
CA PRO A 107 -6.72 -9.49 -8.63
C PRO A 107 -6.33 -8.08 -8.18
N ILE A 108 -5.92 -7.93 -6.93
CA ILE A 108 -5.41 -6.67 -6.38
C ILE A 108 -4.59 -6.92 -5.11
N ARG A 109 -3.48 -6.20 -5.02
CA ARG A 109 -2.64 -6.05 -3.83
C ARG A 109 -2.40 -4.58 -3.57
N ILE A 110 -2.49 -4.15 -2.33
CA ILE A 110 -1.91 -2.88 -1.91
C ILE A 110 -0.53 -3.18 -1.36
N PHE A 111 0.48 -2.41 -1.75
CA PHE A 111 1.84 -2.61 -1.26
C PHE A 111 2.39 -1.37 -0.59
N VAL A 112 3.27 -1.61 0.37
CA VAL A 112 4.02 -0.58 1.10
C VAL A 112 5.50 -0.89 0.97
N VAL A 113 6.26 0.09 0.51
CA VAL A 113 7.73 0.03 0.36
C VAL A 113 8.37 0.76 1.53
N PHE A 114 9.28 0.07 2.20
CA PHE A 114 10.06 0.59 3.32
C PHE A 114 11.52 0.76 2.94
N GLY A 115 12.08 1.92 3.24
CA GLY A 115 13.48 2.23 2.99
C GLY A 115 13.76 2.53 1.53
N ASN A 116 14.70 1.83 0.90
CA ASN A 116 15.09 2.11 -0.47
C ASN A 116 13.94 1.84 -1.47
N PRO A 117 13.47 2.85 -2.21
CA PRO A 117 12.40 2.68 -3.22
C PRO A 117 12.82 1.74 -4.36
N ALA A 118 14.12 1.52 -4.58
CA ALA A 118 14.60 0.53 -5.54
C ALA A 118 14.26 -0.93 -5.16
N ALA A 119 13.62 -1.17 -4.01
CA ALA A 119 13.11 -2.48 -3.61
C ALA A 119 12.17 -3.09 -4.66
N LEU A 120 11.38 -2.26 -5.36
CA LEU A 120 10.53 -2.67 -6.49
C LEU A 120 11.32 -3.28 -7.65
N PHE A 121 12.63 -3.02 -7.72
CA PHE A 121 13.54 -3.49 -8.77
C PHE A 121 14.63 -4.42 -8.23
N GLY A 122 14.42 -5.05 -7.07
CA GLY A 122 15.40 -5.93 -6.45
C GLY A 122 16.43 -5.24 -5.56
N GLY A 123 16.24 -3.95 -5.23
CA GLY A 123 17.09 -3.22 -4.28
C GLY A 123 16.92 -3.64 -2.82
N SER A 124 17.60 -2.95 -1.92
CA SER A 124 17.73 -3.33 -0.49
C SER A 124 16.50 -3.05 0.38
N GLY A 125 15.50 -2.33 -0.10
CA GLY A 125 14.27 -2.06 0.64
C GLY A 125 13.41 -3.32 0.87
N ARG A 126 12.36 -3.18 1.67
CA ARG A 126 11.40 -4.24 1.96
C ARG A 126 10.00 -3.84 1.56
N ILE A 127 9.20 -4.84 1.21
CA ILE A 127 7.83 -4.64 0.72
C ILE A 127 6.88 -5.55 1.50
N ILE A 128 5.76 -4.99 1.93
CA ILE A 128 4.60 -5.76 2.39
C ILE A 128 3.51 -5.65 1.33
N PHE A 129 3.00 -6.78 0.87
CA PHE A 129 1.79 -6.90 0.10
C PHE A 129 0.61 -7.19 1.01
N TYR A 130 -0.39 -6.36 0.98
CA TYR A 130 -1.72 -6.64 1.51
C TYR A 130 -2.59 -7.13 0.35
N SER A 131 -2.85 -8.41 0.30
CA SER A 131 -3.36 -9.08 -0.90
C SER A 131 -4.79 -9.56 -0.73
N PHE A 132 -5.54 -9.48 -1.82
CA PHE A 132 -6.75 -10.29 -1.98
C PHE A 132 -6.33 -11.71 -2.35
N GLY A 133 -6.79 -12.69 -1.59
CA GLY A 133 -6.45 -14.10 -1.77
C GLY A 133 -7.61 -14.95 -2.30
N ASN A 134 -7.34 -16.23 -2.54
CA ASN A 134 -8.31 -17.18 -3.04
C ASN A 134 -8.27 -18.51 -2.25
N ARG A 135 -7.32 -19.41 -2.53
CA ARG A 135 -7.26 -20.76 -1.92
C ARG A 135 -6.52 -20.84 -0.60
N GLU A 136 -5.58 -19.95 -0.35
CA GLU A 136 -4.90 -19.90 0.93
C GLU A 136 -5.89 -19.53 2.05
N PRO A 137 -5.63 -19.98 3.30
CA PRO A 137 -6.52 -19.70 4.43
C PRO A 137 -6.55 -18.20 4.76
N GLU A 138 -7.64 -17.75 5.37
CA GLU A 138 -7.74 -16.40 5.94
C GLU A 138 -6.58 -16.14 6.91
N GLY A 139 -6.04 -14.92 6.87
CA GLY A 139 -4.90 -14.55 7.70
C GLY A 139 -3.56 -15.14 7.25
N TYR A 140 -3.48 -15.79 6.08
CA TYR A 140 -2.22 -16.25 5.55
C TYR A 140 -1.19 -15.13 5.50
N SER A 141 0.02 -15.43 5.95
CA SER A 141 1.15 -14.52 5.96
C SER A 141 2.43 -15.31 5.68
N GLY A 142 3.17 -14.92 4.66
CA GLY A 142 4.37 -15.63 4.25
C GLY A 142 5.25 -14.85 3.28
N PRO A 143 6.51 -15.29 3.06
CA PRO A 143 7.40 -14.66 2.11
C PRO A 143 6.85 -14.79 0.68
N SER A 144 7.10 -13.76 -0.15
CA SER A 144 6.79 -13.82 -1.57
C SER A 144 7.76 -14.78 -2.28
N HIS A 145 7.27 -15.47 -3.31
CA HIS A 145 8.08 -16.29 -4.19
C HIS A 145 9.03 -15.46 -5.06
N VAL A 146 8.74 -14.16 -5.22
CA VAL A 146 9.58 -13.19 -5.91
C VAL A 146 10.11 -12.19 -4.88
N GLY A 147 11.41 -12.01 -4.76
CA GLY A 147 12.01 -11.12 -3.76
C GLY A 147 12.35 -11.77 -2.41
N GLY A 148 11.90 -13.00 -2.16
CA GLY A 148 12.27 -13.80 -1.00
C GLY A 148 11.99 -13.11 0.33
N GLN A 149 12.96 -13.12 1.24
CA GLN A 149 12.82 -12.58 2.59
C GLN A 149 12.59 -11.05 2.66
N ARG A 150 12.72 -10.32 1.56
CA ARG A 150 12.50 -8.87 1.50
C ARG A 150 11.07 -8.48 1.14
N VAL A 151 10.32 -9.41 0.60
CA VAL A 151 8.93 -9.20 0.18
C VAL A 151 8.04 -10.19 0.91
N HIS A 152 7.03 -9.68 1.60
CA HIS A 152 6.13 -10.49 2.42
C HIS A 152 4.68 -10.25 2.01
N ILE A 153 3.92 -11.32 1.92
CA ILE A 153 2.50 -11.30 1.57
C ILE A 153 1.67 -11.48 2.84
N VAL A 154 0.66 -10.64 3.01
CA VAL A 154 -0.37 -10.76 4.04
C VAL A 154 -1.73 -10.80 3.32
N ARG A 155 -2.44 -11.90 3.43
CA ARG A 155 -3.81 -11.98 2.94
C ARG A 155 -4.74 -11.23 3.88
N VAL A 156 -5.34 -10.15 3.39
CA VAL A 156 -6.26 -9.31 4.17
C VAL A 156 -7.71 -9.47 3.77
N ASP A 157 -7.96 -10.05 2.60
CA ASP A 157 -9.28 -10.26 2.03
C ASP A 157 -9.27 -11.49 1.12
N GLY A 158 -10.43 -11.93 0.78
CA GLY A 158 -10.67 -13.04 -0.14
C GLY A 158 -12.12 -13.48 0.05
N ALA A 159 -12.68 -14.02 -0.93
CA ALA A 159 -13.87 -14.83 -1.00
C ALA A 159 -14.44 -14.72 -2.40
N ALA A 160 -14.66 -15.85 -2.99
CA ALA A 160 -14.85 -16.03 -4.40
C ALA A 160 -16.08 -15.33 -5.01
N GLU A 161 -16.98 -14.74 -4.22
CA GLU A 161 -18.29 -14.33 -4.75
C GLU A 161 -18.77 -12.94 -4.27
N ARG A 162 -17.87 -12.08 -3.78
CA ARG A 162 -18.28 -10.76 -3.29
C ARG A 162 -17.73 -9.64 -4.16
N SER A 163 -18.64 -8.92 -4.80
CA SER A 163 -18.35 -7.70 -5.56
C SER A 163 -18.68 -6.41 -4.79
N ASP A 164 -18.93 -6.51 -3.49
CA ASP A 164 -19.20 -5.38 -2.63
C ASP A 164 -17.91 -4.63 -2.25
N TRP A 165 -18.06 -3.35 -1.96
CA TRP A 165 -16.97 -2.53 -1.47
C TRP A 165 -16.60 -2.94 -0.04
N ARG A 166 -15.29 -3.11 0.20
CA ARG A 166 -14.73 -3.46 1.50
C ARG A 166 -13.67 -2.47 1.92
N GLU A 167 -13.76 -2.09 3.19
CA GLU A 167 -12.81 -1.19 3.84
C GLU A 167 -11.75 -2.01 4.58
N HIS A 168 -10.49 -1.58 4.44
CA HIS A 168 -9.36 -2.18 5.13
C HIS A 168 -8.58 -1.10 5.89
N ARG A 169 -8.01 -1.50 7.01
CA ARG A 169 -7.16 -0.67 7.84
C ARG A 169 -6.01 -1.52 8.38
N VAL A 170 -4.77 -1.06 8.18
CA VAL A 170 -3.57 -1.73 8.66
C VAL A 170 -2.60 -0.72 9.29
N GLU A 171 -1.68 -1.25 10.10
CA GLU A 171 -0.57 -0.50 10.69
C GLU A 171 0.75 -1.07 10.13
N PRO A 172 1.26 -0.54 9.01
CA PRO A 172 2.38 -1.15 8.28
C PRO A 172 3.66 -1.31 9.11
N ALA A 173 3.89 -0.39 10.07
CA ALA A 173 5.04 -0.47 10.95
C ALA A 173 4.97 -1.64 11.94
N ALA A 174 3.77 -1.91 12.48
CA ALA A 174 3.54 -3.04 13.36
C ALA A 174 3.71 -4.36 12.60
N ASP A 175 3.17 -4.43 11.39
CA ASP A 175 3.36 -5.60 10.51
C ASP A 175 4.83 -5.81 10.16
N TYR A 176 5.55 -4.76 9.81
CA TYR A 176 6.99 -4.83 9.53
C TYR A 176 7.77 -5.42 10.71
N GLN A 177 7.50 -4.92 11.92
CA GLN A 177 8.15 -5.42 13.14
C GLN A 177 7.80 -6.88 13.42
N ARG A 178 6.53 -7.25 13.24
CA ARG A 178 6.07 -8.64 13.41
C ARG A 178 6.73 -9.58 12.41
N ILE A 179 6.89 -9.17 11.16
CA ILE A 179 7.46 -9.99 10.08
C ILE A 179 8.98 -10.15 10.21
N TRP A 180 9.70 -9.05 10.44
CA TRP A 180 11.17 -9.04 10.37
C TRP A 180 11.87 -8.82 11.71
N GLY A 181 11.14 -8.56 12.80
CA GLY A 181 11.72 -8.34 14.14
C GLY A 181 12.59 -7.10 14.24
N ARG A 182 12.39 -6.10 13.38
CA ARG A 182 13.24 -4.91 13.26
C ARG A 182 12.40 -3.65 13.26
N THR A 183 13.02 -2.54 13.67
CA THR A 183 12.43 -1.21 13.52
C THR A 183 12.27 -0.88 12.04
N PRO A 184 11.07 -0.52 11.59
CA PRO A 184 10.83 -0.18 10.19
C PRO A 184 11.49 1.15 9.82
N PRO A 185 12.18 1.22 8.66
CA PRO A 185 12.59 2.49 8.08
C PRO A 185 11.37 3.28 7.57
N PRO A 186 11.55 4.54 7.14
CA PRO A 186 10.46 5.33 6.56
C PRO A 186 9.76 4.64 5.40
N ILE A 187 8.46 4.90 5.22
CA ILE A 187 7.70 4.49 4.05
C ILE A 187 8.09 5.40 2.89
N THR A 188 8.47 4.81 1.75
CA THR A 188 8.96 5.54 0.57
C THR A 188 8.05 5.48 -0.63
N ALA A 189 7.23 4.43 -0.73
CA ALA A 189 6.19 4.31 -1.75
C ALA A 189 5.04 3.45 -1.26
N ILE A 190 3.87 3.71 -1.81
CA ILE A 190 2.65 2.91 -1.64
C ILE A 190 2.03 2.75 -3.02
N GLY A 191 1.34 1.64 -3.25
CA GLY A 191 0.68 1.47 -4.52
C GLY A 191 -0.24 0.27 -4.57
N ALA A 192 -0.69 -0.02 -5.78
CA ALA A 192 -1.50 -1.18 -6.11
C ALA A 192 -0.79 -2.05 -7.14
N MET A 193 -1.06 -3.33 -7.12
CA MET A 193 -0.56 -4.30 -8.10
C MET A 193 -1.69 -5.25 -8.49
N GLN A 194 -1.77 -5.59 -9.76
CA GLN A 194 -2.51 -6.74 -10.24
C GLN A 194 -1.53 -7.73 -10.85
N ASP A 195 -1.77 -9.00 -10.58
CA ASP A 195 -0.95 -10.11 -11.06
C ASP A 195 -1.85 -11.26 -11.52
N THR A 196 -1.77 -11.61 -12.80
CA THR A 196 -2.55 -12.66 -13.45
C THR A 196 -1.69 -13.49 -14.39
N ASP A 197 -0.37 -13.46 -14.21
CA ASP A 197 0.58 -14.03 -15.15
C ASP A 197 0.80 -15.55 -14.93
N GLN A 198 0.53 -16.07 -13.74
CA GLN A 198 0.74 -17.46 -13.39
C GLN A 198 -0.45 -18.35 -13.79
N THR A 199 -1.66 -18.01 -13.36
CA THR A 199 -2.87 -18.78 -13.70
C THR A 199 -3.38 -18.47 -15.10
N GLY A 200 -3.08 -17.26 -15.60
CA GLY A 200 -3.59 -16.78 -16.88
C GLY A 200 -5.09 -16.52 -16.89
N VAL A 201 -5.71 -16.40 -15.73
CA VAL A 201 -7.15 -16.13 -15.58
C VAL A 201 -7.38 -14.62 -15.53
N TYR A 202 -8.45 -14.17 -16.17
CA TYR A 202 -8.86 -12.76 -16.17
C TYR A 202 -9.27 -12.32 -14.78
N ALA A 203 -8.82 -11.14 -14.36
CA ALA A 203 -9.18 -10.51 -13.09
C ALA A 203 -9.64 -9.07 -13.30
N VAL A 204 -10.57 -8.63 -12.45
CA VAL A 204 -11.07 -7.25 -12.41
C VAL A 204 -11.21 -6.83 -10.96
N ALA A 205 -10.56 -5.74 -10.60
CA ALA A 205 -10.66 -5.11 -9.29
C ALA A 205 -10.81 -3.60 -9.41
N GLU A 206 -11.40 -2.99 -8.41
CA GLU A 206 -11.54 -1.54 -8.30
C GLU A 206 -11.07 -1.05 -6.93
N LEU A 207 -10.43 0.13 -6.94
CA LEU A 207 -9.92 0.83 -5.76
C LEU A 207 -10.48 2.25 -5.77
N ARG A 208 -11.17 2.67 -4.72
CA ARG A 208 -11.79 4.01 -4.65
C ARG A 208 -11.18 4.93 -3.61
N ARG A 209 -10.43 4.39 -2.67
CA ARG A 209 -9.80 5.12 -1.57
C ARG A 209 -8.46 4.47 -1.25
N LEU A 210 -7.45 5.28 -1.02
CA LEU A 210 -6.16 4.85 -0.48
C LEU A 210 -5.56 6.00 0.31
N VAL A 211 -5.65 5.94 1.63
CA VAL A 211 -5.30 7.05 2.53
C VAL A 211 -4.20 6.62 3.48
N LEU A 212 -3.14 7.40 3.51
CA LEU A 212 -2.09 7.28 4.51
C LEU A 212 -2.28 8.37 5.57
N GLU A 213 -2.52 7.93 6.80
CA GLU A 213 -2.47 8.77 8.00
C GLU A 213 -1.10 8.59 8.63
N ALA A 214 -0.33 9.66 8.72
CA ALA A 214 0.99 9.62 9.32
C ALA A 214 1.03 10.54 10.55
N PRO A 215 1.79 10.19 11.60
CA PRO A 215 1.99 11.10 12.71
C PRO A 215 2.73 12.36 12.24
N MET A 216 2.36 13.51 12.80
CA MET A 216 3.12 14.74 12.58
C MET A 216 4.56 14.54 13.07
N PRO A 217 5.58 15.03 12.32
CA PRO A 217 6.92 15.12 12.86
C PRO A 217 6.87 15.92 14.16
N ALA A 218 7.49 15.42 15.22
CA ALA A 218 7.64 16.20 16.44
C ALA A 218 8.24 17.55 16.05
N ALA A 219 7.59 18.65 16.47
CA ALA A 219 8.09 19.99 16.25
C ALA A 219 9.55 20.00 16.75
N ARG A 220 10.50 20.27 15.85
CA ARG A 220 11.90 20.48 16.26
C ARG A 220 11.85 21.59 17.29
N GLY A 221 12.13 21.26 18.55
CA GLY A 221 12.24 22.24 19.61
C GLY A 221 13.13 23.37 19.11
N ARG A 222 12.59 24.58 19.03
CA ARG A 222 13.43 25.76 18.87
C ARG A 222 14.41 25.70 20.05
N ASN A 223 15.67 25.42 19.78
CA ASN A 223 16.73 25.73 20.71
C ASN A 223 16.57 27.23 21.02
N ARG A 224 15.97 27.57 22.15
CA ARG A 224 16.23 28.85 22.77
C ARG A 224 17.72 28.87 23.06
N ALA A 225 18.44 29.55 22.19
CA ALA A 225 19.77 30.03 22.58
C ALA A 225 19.56 30.79 23.88
N ALA A 226 20.25 30.35 24.92
CA ALA A 226 20.38 31.11 26.14
C ALA A 226 21.03 32.42 25.73
N ASP A 227 20.26 33.52 25.86
CA ASP A 227 20.86 34.86 25.94
C ASP A 227 21.66 34.90 27.24
N ASP A 228 22.94 34.70 27.07
CA ASP A 228 23.90 34.91 28.15
C ASP A 228 23.94 36.40 28.49
N ASP A 229 23.76 36.65 29.79
CA ASP A 229 23.96 37.90 30.51
C ASP A 229 25.17 38.67 30.00
N VAL A 230 24.93 39.86 29.51
CA VAL A 230 25.95 40.90 29.39
C VAL A 230 25.90 41.73 30.68
N PRO A 231 26.91 41.70 31.54
CA PRO A 231 26.97 42.65 32.63
C PRO A 231 27.38 44.03 32.09
N PHE A 232 26.57 45.03 32.38
CA PHE A 232 26.96 46.43 32.22
C PHE A 232 27.93 46.86 33.33
N PRO A 233 28.85 47.77 33.01
CA PRO A 233 29.84 48.29 33.94
C PRO A 233 29.27 49.23 35.01
#